data_93addc303ed666feed8413b6ea7c840a
#
_entry.id   93addc303ed666feed8413b6ea7c840a
#
_cell.length_a   1.000
_cell.length_b   1.000
_cell.length_c   1.000
_cell.angle_alpha   90.00
_cell.angle_beta   90.00
_cell.angle_gamma   90.00
#
_symmetry.space_group_name_H-M   'P 1'
#
loop_
_entity.id
_entity.type
_entity.pdbx_description
1 polymer ?
#
loop_
_entity_poly.entity_id
_entity_poly.type
_entity_poly.pdbx_seq_one_letter_code
_entity_poly.pdbx_strand_id
1 'polypeptide(L)'
;MPTPVLETDPSSPQPLASVGIVGGGQLAWMLAEAAVALGLELHVQTPDADDPAVRRATSAVIAPLEDGAATADLARRCGAISFENEWLPLAPLAPLAEAGVAFLPSLEALAPLVSKRAQRKLLHDLHLPAPQWCPLESVLSPAPDSSTSGAVPAASTSPVDGSSGSPAAGAPPPSAAPAGPAAFAPSTASGDATPFPELHLPEGFQFPLMAKASQGGYDGRGTRTVADLEELRQLLTSVDPAGWILEELVPFERELALIACRDRLGNVVCFPLVETHQHQHVCDWVLYPAPVDHAVRAFGRNVAASLLTALDYVGVLTVEFFWGPRGLQVNELAPRTHNSGHLTIEAFRHSQFEQQLRAVAGLPLGLIEPLLEGALMVNLLGLRDGDSDHAAERQALEQLEGARLHWYGKRGGGLGRKLGHLTLPLAGSSVGEREEQRRRRLAEVRAIWPLPEGN
;
A
#
# COMPACT_ATOMS: atom_id res chain seq x y z
N MET A 1 4.50 34.84 -29.59
CA MET A 1 4.51 35.59 -28.35
C MET A 1 5.36 34.81 -27.37
N PRO A 2 6.32 35.40 -26.65
CA PRO A 2 7.09 34.65 -25.65
C PRO A 2 6.17 34.24 -24.52
N THR A 3 6.28 32.98 -24.11
CA THR A 3 5.57 32.40 -22.94
C THR A 3 5.94 33.22 -21.70
N PRO A 4 4.97 33.64 -20.86
CA PRO A 4 5.30 34.34 -19.63
C PRO A 4 6.14 33.42 -18.73
N VAL A 5 7.31 33.86 -18.36
CA VAL A 5 8.11 33.29 -17.29
C VAL A 5 7.32 33.55 -16.02
N LEU A 6 6.74 32.51 -15.42
CA LEU A 6 6.14 32.59 -14.10
C LEU A 6 7.27 32.96 -13.13
N GLU A 7 7.24 34.18 -12.61
CA GLU A 7 8.09 34.59 -11.49
C GLU A 7 7.82 33.61 -10.34
N THR A 8 8.86 32.90 -9.94
CA THR A 8 8.79 32.03 -8.75
C THR A 8 8.63 32.92 -7.52
N ASP A 9 7.56 32.69 -6.77
CA ASP A 9 7.35 33.32 -5.46
C ASP A 9 8.58 33.02 -4.59
N PRO A 10 9.33 34.04 -4.11
CA PRO A 10 10.51 33.85 -3.31
C PRO A 10 10.24 33.18 -1.94
N SER A 11 8.98 33.02 -1.54
CA SER A 11 8.56 32.27 -0.35
C SER A 11 8.39 30.77 -0.61
N SER A 12 8.41 30.31 -1.87
CA SER A 12 8.28 28.89 -2.19
C SER A 12 9.56 28.13 -1.80
N PRO A 13 9.44 26.97 -1.13
CA PRO A 13 10.61 26.18 -0.79
C PRO A 13 11.39 25.81 -2.06
N GLN A 14 12.72 25.99 -2.04
CA GLN A 14 13.56 25.65 -3.17
C GLN A 14 13.47 24.14 -3.45
N PRO A 15 13.41 23.74 -4.73
CA PRO A 15 13.41 22.33 -5.09
C PRO A 15 14.68 21.63 -4.58
N LEU A 16 14.51 20.40 -4.09
CA LEU A 16 15.63 19.55 -3.67
C LEU A 16 16.31 18.94 -4.90
N ALA A 17 17.63 18.79 -4.85
CA ALA A 17 18.39 18.09 -5.87
C ALA A 17 18.42 16.57 -5.64
N SER A 18 18.16 16.12 -4.43
CA SER A 18 18.27 14.71 -4.05
C SER A 18 17.18 14.27 -3.08
N VAL A 19 16.75 13.01 -3.24
CA VAL A 19 15.70 12.35 -2.44
C VAL A 19 16.23 11.01 -1.93
N GLY A 20 15.92 10.68 -0.66
CA GLY A 20 16.18 9.37 -0.06
C GLY A 20 14.92 8.51 -0.08
N ILE A 21 15.06 7.20 -0.30
CA ILE A 21 13.97 6.22 -0.18
C ILE A 21 14.39 5.14 0.80
N VAL A 22 13.56 4.92 1.83
CA VAL A 22 13.70 3.74 2.70
C VAL A 22 12.93 2.60 2.04
N GLY A 23 13.67 1.65 1.48
CA GLY A 23 13.24 0.56 0.63
C GLY A 23 14.08 0.44 -0.64
N GLY A 24 14.25 -0.78 -1.16
CA GLY A 24 15.08 -1.06 -2.34
C GLY A 24 14.39 -1.96 -3.39
N GLY A 25 13.10 -2.23 -3.21
CA GLY A 25 12.34 -3.13 -4.08
C GLY A 25 11.94 -2.52 -5.43
N GLN A 26 10.91 -3.07 -6.05
CA GLN A 26 10.47 -2.63 -7.39
C GLN A 26 9.90 -1.21 -7.42
N LEU A 27 9.26 -0.74 -6.34
CA LEU A 27 8.72 0.63 -6.32
C LEU A 27 9.86 1.65 -6.22
N ALA A 28 10.85 1.38 -5.38
CA ALA A 28 12.06 2.20 -5.30
C ALA A 28 12.85 2.17 -6.61
N TRP A 29 12.89 1.04 -7.33
CA TRP A 29 13.49 0.96 -8.67
C TRP A 29 12.78 1.86 -9.67
N MET A 30 11.44 1.83 -9.74
CA MET A 30 10.67 2.71 -10.64
C MET A 30 10.76 4.19 -10.22
N LEU A 31 10.89 4.49 -8.92
CA LEU A 31 11.21 5.84 -8.44
C LEU A 31 12.59 6.28 -8.93
N ALA A 32 13.60 5.40 -8.89
CA ALA A 32 14.94 5.73 -9.38
C ALA A 32 14.94 6.01 -10.89
N GLU A 33 14.16 5.28 -11.68
CA GLU A 33 13.99 5.57 -13.13
C GLU A 33 13.32 6.93 -13.35
N ALA A 34 12.27 7.26 -12.60
CA ALA A 34 11.61 8.56 -12.67
C ALA A 34 12.54 9.71 -12.20
N ALA A 35 13.41 9.47 -11.21
CA ALA A 35 14.39 10.45 -10.74
C ALA A 35 15.36 10.87 -11.85
N VAL A 36 15.84 9.91 -12.66
CA VAL A 36 16.71 10.20 -13.82
C VAL A 36 16.02 11.13 -14.79
N ALA A 37 14.74 10.90 -15.10
CA ALA A 37 13.97 11.75 -16.01
C ALA A 37 13.75 13.17 -15.45
N LEU A 38 13.71 13.33 -14.14
CA LEU A 38 13.57 14.62 -13.46
C LEU A 38 14.91 15.30 -13.15
N GLY A 39 16.05 14.67 -13.42
CA GLY A 39 17.38 15.18 -13.08
C GLY A 39 17.64 15.22 -11.56
N LEU A 40 17.00 14.32 -10.79
CA LEU A 40 17.17 14.18 -9.36
C LEU A 40 18.14 13.05 -9.04
N GLU A 41 18.93 13.23 -7.99
CA GLU A 41 19.67 12.14 -7.36
C GLU A 41 18.70 11.35 -6.44
N LEU A 42 18.74 10.02 -6.53
CA LEU A 42 17.96 9.17 -5.64
C LEU A 42 18.89 8.21 -4.89
N HIS A 43 18.77 8.22 -3.58
CA HIS A 43 19.54 7.37 -2.66
C HIS A 43 18.57 6.38 -1.98
N VAL A 44 19.02 5.14 -1.74
CA VAL A 44 18.17 4.12 -1.11
C VAL A 44 18.82 3.56 0.15
N GLN A 45 18.00 3.17 1.13
CA GLN A 45 18.36 2.27 2.22
C GLN A 45 17.64 0.95 2.02
N THR A 46 18.39 -0.15 1.97
CA THR A 46 17.82 -1.48 1.73
C THR A 46 18.67 -2.56 2.40
N PRO A 47 18.07 -3.67 2.89
CA PRO A 47 18.83 -4.75 3.51
C PRO A 47 19.68 -5.56 2.53
N ASP A 48 19.36 -5.55 1.24
CA ASP A 48 20.02 -6.39 0.25
C ASP A 48 20.68 -5.55 -0.87
N ALA A 49 21.98 -5.76 -1.09
CA ALA A 49 22.73 -5.11 -2.17
C ALA A 49 22.27 -5.54 -3.57
N ASP A 50 21.55 -6.65 -3.68
CA ASP A 50 21.01 -7.16 -4.93
C ASP A 50 19.56 -6.68 -5.23
N ASP A 51 18.98 -5.88 -4.33
CA ASP A 51 17.64 -5.31 -4.53
C ASP A 51 17.56 -4.48 -5.82
N PRO A 52 16.40 -4.52 -6.51
CA PRO A 52 16.23 -3.89 -7.82
C PRO A 52 16.66 -2.41 -7.89
N ALA A 53 16.36 -1.63 -6.86
CA ALA A 53 16.65 -0.20 -6.86
C ALA A 53 18.15 0.13 -6.76
N VAL A 54 18.98 -0.75 -6.15
CA VAL A 54 20.42 -0.51 -5.94
C VAL A 54 21.14 -0.26 -7.27
N ARG A 55 20.70 -0.92 -8.34
CA ARG A 55 21.32 -0.78 -9.68
C ARG A 55 21.02 0.53 -10.37
N ARG A 56 20.00 1.28 -9.92
CA ARG A 56 19.50 2.52 -10.54
C ARG A 56 19.67 3.73 -9.63
N ALA A 57 19.76 3.54 -8.34
CA ALA A 57 19.98 4.60 -7.38
C ALA A 57 21.37 5.24 -7.55
N THR A 58 21.48 6.51 -7.21
CA THR A 58 22.76 7.23 -7.15
C THR A 58 23.71 6.63 -6.14
N SER A 59 23.18 6.20 -4.97
CA SER A 59 23.90 5.40 -3.99
C SER A 59 22.94 4.60 -3.11
N ALA A 60 23.46 3.58 -2.42
CA ALA A 60 22.71 2.77 -1.47
C ALA A 60 23.39 2.75 -0.09
N VAL A 61 22.58 2.70 0.95
CA VAL A 61 22.96 2.35 2.32
C VAL A 61 22.45 0.94 2.55
N ILE A 62 23.36 -0.04 2.66
CA ILE A 62 22.97 -1.44 2.85
C ILE A 62 22.81 -1.71 4.35
N ALA A 63 21.57 -1.72 4.79
CA ALA A 63 21.18 -1.91 6.19
C ALA A 63 19.68 -2.28 6.28
N PRO A 64 19.24 -2.92 7.40
CA PRO A 64 17.83 -3.12 7.70
C PRO A 64 17.02 -1.82 7.61
N LEU A 65 15.74 -1.92 7.22
CA LEU A 65 14.89 -0.73 7.06
C LEU A 65 14.55 -0.07 8.39
N GLU A 66 14.58 -0.82 9.49
CA GLU A 66 14.36 -0.36 10.86
C GLU A 66 15.61 0.27 11.52
N ASP A 67 16.76 0.26 10.83
CA ASP A 67 18.00 0.85 11.35
C ASP A 67 18.00 2.38 11.22
N GLY A 68 17.64 3.07 12.30
CA GLY A 68 17.61 4.52 12.35
C GLY A 68 18.97 5.18 12.15
N ALA A 69 20.10 4.52 12.51
CA ALA A 69 21.43 5.05 12.26
C ALA A 69 21.76 5.03 10.75
N ALA A 70 21.36 3.97 10.05
CA ALA A 70 21.47 3.89 8.60
C ALA A 70 20.56 4.94 7.91
N THR A 71 19.38 5.19 8.45
CA THR A 71 18.48 6.25 7.94
C THR A 71 19.12 7.64 8.18
N ALA A 72 19.83 7.84 9.28
CA ALA A 72 20.61 9.08 9.49
C ALA A 72 21.74 9.23 8.47
N ASP A 73 22.37 8.11 8.04
CA ASP A 73 23.36 8.13 6.95
C ASP A 73 22.74 8.49 5.61
N LEU A 74 21.53 7.94 5.33
CA LEU A 74 20.76 8.31 4.15
C LEU A 74 20.41 9.80 4.17
N ALA A 75 19.95 10.32 5.31
CA ALA A 75 19.57 11.73 5.49
C ALA A 75 20.70 12.71 5.18
N ARG A 76 21.96 12.31 5.40
CA ARG A 76 23.12 13.16 5.05
C ARG A 76 23.37 13.29 3.54
N ARG A 77 22.74 12.45 2.72
CA ARG A 77 22.92 12.40 1.26
C ARG A 77 21.78 13.06 0.51
N CYS A 78 20.68 13.39 1.17
CA CYS A 78 19.48 13.87 0.51
C CYS A 78 18.78 14.97 1.30
N GLY A 79 17.95 15.74 0.62
CA GLY A 79 17.20 16.84 1.23
C GLY A 79 15.90 16.40 1.91
N ALA A 80 15.35 15.24 1.56
CA ALA A 80 14.19 14.65 2.19
C ALA A 80 14.18 13.13 1.98
N ILE A 81 13.51 12.42 2.88
CA ILE A 81 13.35 10.97 2.85
C ILE A 81 11.89 10.61 2.61
N SER A 82 11.64 9.65 1.74
CA SER A 82 10.35 9.02 1.51
C SER A 82 10.44 7.50 1.68
N PHE A 83 9.33 6.80 1.47
CA PHE A 83 9.21 5.39 1.82
C PHE A 83 8.69 4.57 0.64
N GLU A 84 9.21 3.35 0.49
CA GLU A 84 8.72 2.38 -0.47
C GLU A 84 7.52 1.57 0.07
N ASN A 85 7.46 1.39 1.39
CA ASN A 85 6.40 0.63 2.05
C ASN A 85 5.99 1.25 3.39
N GLU A 86 4.84 0.83 3.89
CA GLU A 86 4.21 1.32 5.12
C GLU A 86 4.59 0.51 6.39
N TRP A 87 5.34 -0.58 6.28
CA TRP A 87 5.57 -1.50 7.41
C TRP A 87 6.79 -1.12 8.27
N LEU A 88 7.20 0.12 8.18
CA LEU A 88 8.34 0.63 8.92
C LEU A 88 7.94 0.97 10.36
N PRO A 89 8.72 0.56 11.35
CA PRO A 89 8.57 1.07 12.71
C PRO A 89 8.92 2.56 12.73
N LEU A 90 7.97 3.41 13.11
CA LEU A 90 8.19 4.86 13.13
C LEU A 90 9.05 5.31 14.33
N ALA A 91 9.08 4.52 15.41
CA ALA A 91 9.81 4.87 16.64
C ALA A 91 11.31 5.13 16.43
N PRO A 92 12.07 4.33 15.65
CA PRO A 92 13.48 4.63 15.37
C PRO A 92 13.71 5.88 14.52
N LEU A 93 12.68 6.36 13.80
CA LEU A 93 12.76 7.54 12.94
C LEU A 93 12.37 8.84 13.66
N ALA A 94 11.60 8.75 14.75
CA ALA A 94 11.14 9.93 15.48
C ALA A 94 12.30 10.86 15.96
N PRO A 95 13.42 10.36 16.54
CA PRO A 95 14.52 11.24 16.90
C PRO A 95 15.18 11.96 15.72
N LEU A 96 15.14 11.36 14.51
CA LEU A 96 15.66 11.98 13.31
C LEU A 96 14.75 13.12 12.84
N ALA A 97 13.42 12.92 12.91
CA ALA A 97 12.44 13.96 12.61
C ALA A 97 12.58 15.15 13.58
N GLU A 98 12.74 14.88 14.89
CA GLU A 98 13.02 15.90 15.91
C GLU A 98 14.34 16.64 15.66
N ALA A 99 15.34 15.96 15.10
CA ALA A 99 16.61 16.56 14.69
C ALA A 99 16.52 17.33 13.35
N GLY A 100 15.33 17.41 12.72
CA GLY A 100 15.10 18.20 11.52
C GLY A 100 15.23 17.44 10.20
N VAL A 101 15.34 16.10 10.22
CA VAL A 101 15.28 15.29 8.99
C VAL A 101 13.85 15.38 8.40
N ALA A 102 13.75 15.81 7.14
CA ALA A 102 12.50 15.93 6.45
C ALA A 102 12.03 14.56 5.95
N PHE A 103 11.01 13.98 6.59
CA PHE A 103 10.28 12.81 6.08
C PHE A 103 9.04 13.28 5.32
N LEU A 104 8.81 12.73 4.11
CA LEU A 104 7.67 13.07 3.25
C LEU A 104 7.09 11.78 2.62
N PRO A 105 5.91 11.36 3.08
CA PRO A 105 5.04 11.99 4.07
C PRO A 105 5.70 12.08 5.46
N SER A 106 5.24 13.02 6.30
CA SER A 106 5.70 13.15 7.66
C SER A 106 5.36 11.89 8.49
N LEU A 107 6.09 11.63 9.57
CA LEU A 107 5.81 10.49 10.44
C LEU A 107 4.43 10.60 11.10
N GLU A 108 3.96 11.82 11.35
CA GLU A 108 2.62 12.10 11.88
C GLU A 108 1.52 11.73 10.87
N ALA A 109 1.72 12.08 9.59
CA ALA A 109 0.81 11.72 8.51
C ALA A 109 0.80 10.20 8.26
N LEU A 110 1.91 9.50 8.47
CA LEU A 110 2.02 8.05 8.32
C LEU A 110 1.40 7.28 9.48
N ALA A 111 1.50 7.77 10.72
CA ALA A 111 1.07 7.05 11.91
C ALA A 111 -0.34 6.45 11.84
N PRO A 112 -1.38 7.15 11.33
CA PRO A 112 -2.71 6.56 11.15
C PRO A 112 -2.81 5.60 9.95
N LEU A 113 -1.77 5.44 9.13
CA LEU A 113 -1.79 4.65 7.90
C LEU A 113 -1.00 3.34 8.00
N VAL A 114 -0.16 3.18 9.01
CA VAL A 114 0.72 2.00 9.16
C VAL A 114 0.02 0.76 9.70
N SER A 115 -1.24 0.86 10.13
CA SER A 115 -2.02 -0.28 10.58
C SER A 115 -3.48 -0.20 10.14
N LYS A 116 -4.07 -1.35 9.80
CA LYS A 116 -5.49 -1.40 9.37
C LYS A 116 -6.43 -0.90 10.47
N ARG A 117 -6.14 -1.16 11.74
CA ARG A 117 -6.90 -0.63 12.88
C ARG A 117 -6.88 0.90 12.91
N ALA A 118 -5.70 1.50 12.74
CA ALA A 118 -5.56 2.96 12.69
C ALA A 118 -6.23 3.55 11.45
N GLN A 119 -6.12 2.90 10.29
CA GLN A 119 -6.83 3.31 9.08
C GLN A 119 -8.35 3.31 9.27
N ARG A 120 -8.91 2.25 9.89
CA ARG A 120 -10.35 2.17 10.15
C ARG A 120 -10.82 3.27 11.12
N LYS A 121 -10.03 3.54 12.16
CA LYS A 121 -10.31 4.65 13.06
C LYS A 121 -10.29 6.00 12.33
N LEU A 122 -9.28 6.27 11.51
CA LEU A 122 -9.18 7.48 10.70
C LEU A 122 -10.40 7.65 9.77
N LEU A 123 -10.80 6.59 9.06
CA LEU A 123 -11.96 6.63 8.17
C LEU A 123 -13.25 6.93 8.92
N HIS A 124 -13.43 6.33 10.10
CA HIS A 124 -14.56 6.59 10.98
C HIS A 124 -14.57 8.05 11.46
N ASP A 125 -13.44 8.55 11.95
CA ASP A 125 -13.31 9.92 12.48
C ASP A 125 -13.58 10.99 11.38
N LEU A 126 -13.21 10.67 10.13
CA LEU A 126 -13.47 11.51 8.96
C LEU A 126 -14.84 11.26 8.31
N HIS A 127 -15.67 10.37 8.84
CA HIS A 127 -16.98 9.98 8.31
C HIS A 127 -16.90 9.50 6.85
N LEU A 128 -15.81 8.83 6.49
CA LEU A 128 -15.62 8.25 5.17
C LEU A 128 -16.19 6.82 5.12
N PRO A 129 -16.81 6.41 4.00
CA PRO A 129 -17.44 5.10 3.90
C PRO A 129 -16.39 3.98 3.93
N ALA A 130 -16.57 3.07 4.85
CA ALA A 130 -15.73 1.88 5.03
C ALA A 130 -16.58 0.73 5.56
N PRO A 131 -16.14 -0.54 5.45
CA PRO A 131 -16.79 -1.67 6.07
C PRO A 131 -16.95 -1.47 7.59
N GLN A 132 -18.03 -2.00 8.17
CA GLN A 132 -18.13 -2.11 9.62
C GLN A 132 -16.99 -2.97 10.15
N TRP A 133 -16.41 -2.58 11.28
CA TRP A 133 -15.25 -3.26 11.84
C TRP A 133 -15.21 -3.20 13.35
N CYS A 134 -14.50 -4.12 13.96
CA CYS A 134 -14.14 -4.06 15.38
C CYS A 134 -12.73 -4.66 15.60
N PRO A 135 -12.05 -4.31 16.72
CA PRO A 135 -10.90 -5.07 17.17
C PRO A 135 -11.28 -6.52 17.43
N LEU A 136 -10.46 -7.49 17.01
CA LEU A 136 -10.79 -8.90 17.18
C LEU A 136 -10.93 -9.28 18.66
N GLU A 137 -10.12 -8.69 19.55
CA GLU A 137 -10.23 -8.93 21.00
C GLU A 137 -11.55 -8.46 21.61
N SER A 138 -12.27 -7.54 20.98
CA SER A 138 -13.55 -7.05 21.51
C SER A 138 -14.65 -8.09 21.52
N VAL A 139 -14.52 -9.15 20.69
CA VAL A 139 -15.50 -10.26 20.69
C VAL A 139 -15.40 -11.16 21.91
N LEU A 140 -14.31 -11.04 22.70
CA LEU A 140 -14.09 -11.75 23.96
C LEU A 140 -14.67 -11.01 25.17
N SER A 141 -15.10 -9.75 25.00
CA SER A 141 -15.66 -8.94 26.07
C SER A 141 -17.18 -8.99 26.01
N PRO A 142 -17.90 -9.04 27.14
CA PRO A 142 -19.36 -8.91 27.13
C PRO A 142 -19.75 -7.59 26.46
N ALA A 143 -20.84 -7.62 25.69
CA ALA A 143 -21.37 -6.42 25.04
C ALA A 143 -21.58 -5.32 26.11
N PRO A 144 -21.20 -4.05 25.85
CA PRO A 144 -21.45 -2.99 26.80
C PRO A 144 -22.96 -2.90 27.04
N ASP A 145 -23.36 -2.93 28.32
CA ASP A 145 -24.75 -2.75 28.71
C ASP A 145 -25.33 -1.49 28.09
N SER A 146 -26.36 -1.63 27.28
CA SER A 146 -27.07 -0.54 26.60
C SER A 146 -27.78 0.45 27.55
N SER A 147 -27.52 0.37 28.88
CA SER A 147 -28.18 1.15 29.91
C SER A 147 -27.42 2.35 30.48
N THR A 148 -26.21 2.69 29.96
CA THR A 148 -25.46 3.88 30.42
C THR A 148 -25.29 4.92 29.31
N SER A 149 -26.37 5.60 29.01
CA SER A 149 -26.36 6.94 28.40
C SER A 149 -25.99 7.95 29.49
N GLY A 150 -24.80 8.57 29.36
CA GLY A 150 -24.52 9.83 30.03
C GLY A 150 -23.56 9.78 31.22
N ALA A 151 -22.27 9.99 30.95
CA ALA A 151 -21.41 10.92 31.70
C ALA A 151 -20.02 10.98 31.08
N VAL A 152 -19.63 12.15 30.64
CA VAL A 152 -18.26 12.49 30.27
C VAL A 152 -17.41 12.55 31.54
N PRO A 153 -16.30 11.81 31.69
CA PRO A 153 -15.39 12.06 32.79
C PRO A 153 -14.41 13.17 32.42
N ALA A 154 -14.34 14.13 33.33
CA ALA A 154 -13.38 15.24 33.31
C ALA A 154 -11.94 14.72 33.46
N ALA A 155 -11.00 15.40 32.78
CA ALA A 155 -9.57 15.19 32.88
C ALA A 155 -9.07 15.38 34.31
N SER A 156 -8.39 14.39 34.88
CA SER A 156 -7.60 14.54 36.10
C SER A 156 -6.11 14.53 35.75
N THR A 157 -5.49 15.68 35.95
CA THR A 157 -4.04 15.86 35.99
C THR A 157 -3.50 15.30 37.32
N SER A 158 -2.43 14.54 37.30
CA SER A 158 -1.59 14.27 38.46
C SER A 158 -0.12 14.06 38.05
N PRO A 159 0.83 14.42 38.93
CA PRO A 159 2.16 14.84 38.53
C PRO A 159 3.20 13.71 38.49
N VAL A 160 4.24 14.01 37.76
CA VAL A 160 5.46 13.21 37.58
C VAL A 160 6.30 13.23 38.87
N ASP A 161 6.74 12.07 39.32
CA ASP A 161 7.89 11.95 40.19
C ASP A 161 8.91 10.97 39.61
N GLY A 162 10.15 11.43 39.52
CA GLY A 162 11.25 10.70 38.96
C GLY A 162 11.95 9.81 39.98
N SER A 163 12.52 8.73 39.52
CA SER A 163 13.74 8.16 40.07
C SER A 163 14.46 7.26 39.06
N SER A 164 15.74 7.51 38.98
CA SER A 164 16.78 6.87 38.21
C SER A 164 17.01 5.39 38.58
N GLY A 165 17.37 4.59 37.59
CA GLY A 165 17.91 3.24 37.79
C GLY A 165 18.23 2.56 36.48
N SER A 166 19.50 2.67 36.05
CA SER A 166 20.06 1.87 34.97
C SER A 166 20.42 0.47 35.46
N PRO A 167 20.23 -0.59 34.66
CA PRO A 167 21.34 -1.51 34.48
C PRO A 167 21.58 -2.01 33.05
N ALA A 168 22.84 -2.07 32.75
CA ALA A 168 23.64 -3.01 31.94
C ALA A 168 23.04 -3.71 30.71
N ALA A 169 23.76 -3.53 29.63
CA ALA A 169 23.69 -4.18 28.33
C ALA A 169 23.76 -5.73 28.41
N GLY A 170 22.79 -6.37 27.75
CA GLY A 170 22.85 -7.76 27.33
C GLY A 170 22.72 -7.82 25.80
N ALA A 171 23.64 -8.53 25.16
CA ALA A 171 23.70 -8.68 23.73
C ALA A 171 22.45 -9.37 23.14
N PRO A 172 22.01 -8.99 21.94
CA PRO A 172 20.86 -9.63 21.28
C PRO A 172 21.23 -10.99 20.68
N PRO A 173 20.27 -11.93 20.64
CA PRO A 173 20.46 -13.18 19.91
C PRO A 173 20.31 -12.97 18.39
N PRO A 174 20.85 -13.89 17.56
CA PRO A 174 20.89 -13.73 16.12
C PRO A 174 19.49 -13.81 15.48
N SER A 175 19.27 -12.95 14.49
CA SER A 175 18.12 -12.87 13.64
C SER A 175 17.76 -14.21 12.99
N ALA A 176 16.56 -14.72 13.27
CA ALA A 176 15.99 -15.86 12.57
C ALA A 176 15.25 -15.38 11.32
N ALA A 177 15.57 -15.97 10.19
CA ALA A 177 14.86 -15.78 8.93
C ALA A 177 13.36 -16.12 9.09
N PRO A 178 12.43 -15.47 8.37
CA PRO A 178 11.02 -15.76 8.47
C PRO A 178 10.72 -17.15 7.93
N ALA A 179 10.23 -18.01 8.79
CA ALA A 179 9.76 -19.35 8.44
C ALA A 179 8.52 -19.26 7.53
N GLY A 180 8.52 -20.02 6.46
CA GLY A 180 7.36 -20.21 5.58
C GLY A 180 6.17 -20.86 6.31
N PRO A 181 4.97 -20.88 5.72
CA PRO A 181 3.77 -21.39 6.37
C PRO A 181 3.90 -22.89 6.67
N ALA A 182 3.94 -23.22 7.96
CA ALA A 182 3.87 -24.60 8.41
C ALA A 182 2.44 -25.13 8.21
N ALA A 183 2.32 -26.25 7.50
CA ALA A 183 1.11 -27.02 7.43
C ALA A 183 0.76 -27.54 8.85
N PHE A 184 -0.43 -27.21 9.35
CA PHE A 184 -0.90 -27.66 10.64
C PHE A 184 -1.35 -29.11 10.60
N ALA A 185 -0.64 -29.97 11.34
CA ALA A 185 -1.16 -31.27 11.74
C ALA A 185 -2.08 -31.10 12.95
N PRO A 186 -3.21 -31.84 13.05
CA PRO A 186 -4.10 -31.74 14.20
C PRO A 186 -3.43 -32.35 15.45
N SER A 187 -3.21 -31.52 16.45
CA SER A 187 -2.78 -31.97 17.78
C SER A 187 -3.99 -32.56 18.54
N THR A 188 -3.99 -33.85 18.75
CA THR A 188 -4.88 -34.52 19.71
C THR A 188 -4.31 -34.39 21.11
N ALA A 189 -4.63 -33.31 21.81
CA ALA A 189 -4.39 -33.18 23.25
C ALA A 189 -5.74 -33.19 23.97
N SER A 190 -6.07 -34.34 24.57
CA SER A 190 -7.13 -34.44 25.60
C SER A 190 -6.56 -33.89 26.92
N GLY A 191 -6.93 -32.70 27.27
CA GLY A 191 -6.65 -32.10 28.58
C GLY A 191 -7.80 -31.15 28.92
N ASP A 192 -8.19 -31.05 30.18
CA ASP A 192 -9.29 -30.27 30.74
C ASP A 192 -9.46 -28.92 30.04
N ALA A 193 -10.45 -28.85 29.18
CA ALA A 193 -10.76 -27.65 28.44
C ALA A 193 -11.41 -26.64 29.39
N THR A 194 -10.67 -25.63 29.83
CA THR A 194 -11.31 -24.41 30.32
C THR A 194 -12.33 -23.99 29.27
N PRO A 195 -13.61 -23.76 29.63
CA PRO A 195 -14.62 -23.40 28.67
C PRO A 195 -14.17 -22.12 27.95
N PHE A 196 -14.17 -22.15 26.59
CA PHE A 196 -13.85 -20.98 25.78
C PHE A 196 -14.81 -19.85 26.20
N PRO A 197 -14.33 -18.62 26.41
CA PRO A 197 -15.19 -17.51 26.79
C PRO A 197 -16.35 -17.36 25.80
N GLU A 198 -17.50 -16.91 26.29
CA GLU A 198 -18.65 -16.60 25.44
C GLU A 198 -18.26 -15.48 24.46
N LEU A 199 -18.55 -15.69 23.18
CA LEU A 199 -18.20 -14.73 22.13
C LEU A 199 -19.39 -13.83 21.83
N HIS A 200 -19.14 -12.53 21.82
CA HIS A 200 -20.16 -11.51 21.54
C HIS A 200 -19.78 -10.73 20.29
N LEU A 201 -20.53 -10.93 19.21
CA LEU A 201 -20.39 -10.10 18.01
C LEU A 201 -21.05 -8.74 18.23
N PRO A 202 -20.42 -7.63 17.78
CA PRO A 202 -21.07 -6.33 17.78
C PRO A 202 -22.37 -6.33 16.99
N GLU A 203 -23.28 -5.41 17.32
CA GLU A 203 -24.55 -5.24 16.60
C GLU A 203 -24.30 -5.01 15.10
N GLY A 204 -25.06 -5.69 14.26
CA GLY A 204 -24.96 -5.60 12.80
C GLY A 204 -23.97 -6.57 12.15
N PHE A 205 -23.11 -7.25 12.92
CA PHE A 205 -22.19 -8.24 12.37
C PHE A 205 -22.92 -9.56 12.08
N GLN A 206 -22.73 -10.06 10.86
CA GLN A 206 -23.29 -11.35 10.39
C GLN A 206 -22.22 -12.14 9.67
N PHE A 207 -22.16 -13.45 9.91
CA PHE A 207 -21.29 -14.33 9.14
C PHE A 207 -21.74 -14.48 7.68
N PRO A 208 -20.81 -14.66 6.73
CA PRO A 208 -19.35 -14.71 6.94
C PRO A 208 -18.73 -13.33 7.21
N LEU A 209 -17.63 -13.31 7.96
CA LEU A 209 -16.85 -12.11 8.30
C LEU A 209 -15.46 -12.17 7.68
N MET A 210 -14.76 -11.05 7.68
CA MET A 210 -13.39 -10.95 7.21
C MET A 210 -12.47 -10.56 8.37
N ALA A 211 -11.55 -11.43 8.74
CA ALA A 211 -10.48 -11.14 9.70
C ALA A 211 -9.23 -10.66 8.96
N LYS A 212 -8.62 -9.57 9.44
CA LYS A 212 -7.41 -9.00 8.86
C LYS A 212 -6.37 -8.72 9.93
N ALA A 213 -5.12 -9.15 9.69
CA ALA A 213 -3.98 -8.72 10.50
C ALA A 213 -3.84 -7.20 10.40
N SER A 214 -3.66 -6.54 11.55
CA SER A 214 -3.57 -5.08 11.63
C SER A 214 -2.31 -4.54 10.95
N GLN A 215 -1.21 -5.31 10.95
CA GLN A 215 0.06 -4.95 10.34
C GLN A 215 0.64 -6.14 9.55
N GLY A 216 1.52 -5.87 8.58
CA GLY A 216 2.30 -6.89 7.86
C GLY A 216 1.52 -7.74 6.85
N GLY A 217 0.24 -7.45 6.60
CA GLY A 217 -0.56 -8.14 5.59
C GLY A 217 -0.36 -7.54 4.19
N TYR A 218 -0.05 -8.39 3.20
CA TYR A 218 0.07 -8.00 1.78
C TYR A 218 -0.28 -9.20 0.87
N ASP A 219 -0.75 -8.93 -0.33
CA ASP A 219 -1.07 -9.95 -1.33
C ASP A 219 -1.88 -11.13 -0.72
N GLY A 220 -2.94 -10.82 0.05
CA GLY A 220 -3.82 -11.79 0.73
C GLY A 220 -3.26 -12.43 2.00
N ARG A 221 -1.99 -12.23 2.31
CA ARG A 221 -1.40 -12.70 3.57
C ARG A 221 -1.93 -11.87 4.74
N GLY A 222 -2.29 -12.55 5.83
CA GLY A 222 -2.91 -11.89 6.98
C GLY A 222 -4.38 -11.49 6.76
N THR A 223 -5.07 -12.12 5.79
CA THR A 223 -6.50 -11.98 5.57
C THR A 223 -7.16 -13.36 5.58
N ARG A 224 -8.27 -13.51 6.29
CA ARG A 224 -8.98 -14.78 6.43
C ARG A 224 -10.49 -14.55 6.48
N THR A 225 -11.24 -15.27 5.64
CA THR A 225 -12.70 -15.36 5.79
C THR A 225 -13.03 -16.21 7.01
N VAL A 226 -14.01 -15.81 7.78
CA VAL A 226 -14.53 -16.50 8.96
C VAL A 226 -16.00 -16.81 8.67
N ALA A 227 -16.30 -18.07 8.38
CA ALA A 227 -17.62 -18.49 7.91
C ALA A 227 -18.67 -18.57 9.03
N ASP A 228 -18.24 -18.88 10.24
CA ASP A 228 -19.11 -19.11 11.38
C ASP A 228 -18.41 -18.91 12.73
N LEU A 229 -19.15 -19.15 13.81
CA LEU A 229 -18.65 -18.99 15.19
C LEU A 229 -17.53 -19.99 15.53
N GLU A 230 -17.52 -21.17 14.93
CA GLU A 230 -16.48 -22.18 15.18
C GLU A 230 -15.16 -21.76 14.55
N GLU A 231 -15.19 -21.27 13.31
CA GLU A 231 -13.99 -20.71 12.67
C GLU A 231 -13.47 -19.46 13.41
N LEU A 232 -14.38 -18.66 14.00
CA LEU A 232 -13.98 -17.53 14.83
C LEU A 232 -13.23 -18.00 16.10
N ARG A 233 -13.68 -19.06 16.76
CA ARG A 233 -12.97 -19.67 17.89
C ARG A 233 -11.59 -20.19 17.50
N GLN A 234 -11.51 -20.88 16.36
CA GLN A 234 -10.24 -21.38 15.84
C GLN A 234 -9.27 -20.24 15.53
N LEU A 235 -9.77 -19.15 14.94
CA LEU A 235 -8.94 -17.95 14.68
C LEU A 235 -8.39 -17.40 15.99
N LEU A 236 -9.25 -17.17 17.01
CA LEU A 236 -8.87 -16.63 18.31
C LEU A 236 -7.85 -17.50 19.08
N THR A 237 -7.80 -18.81 18.81
CA THR A 237 -6.78 -19.69 19.38
C THR A 237 -5.46 -19.69 18.60
N SER A 238 -5.50 -19.28 17.33
CA SER A 238 -4.34 -19.36 16.41
C SER A 238 -3.55 -18.06 16.27
N VAL A 239 -4.13 -16.92 16.72
CA VAL A 239 -3.51 -15.60 16.58
C VAL A 239 -3.59 -14.82 17.89
N ASP A 240 -2.75 -13.79 18.05
CA ASP A 240 -2.95 -12.77 19.08
C ASP A 240 -4.10 -11.85 18.65
N PRO A 241 -5.27 -11.86 19.32
CA PRO A 241 -6.42 -11.05 18.93
C PRO A 241 -6.12 -9.55 18.88
N ALA A 242 -5.21 -9.03 19.71
CA ALA A 242 -4.83 -7.62 19.74
C ALA A 242 -4.18 -7.15 18.44
N GLY A 243 -3.61 -8.07 17.67
CA GLY A 243 -3.00 -7.81 16.36
C GLY A 243 -3.98 -7.88 15.17
N TRP A 244 -5.28 -8.10 15.38
CA TRP A 244 -6.25 -8.33 14.31
C TRP A 244 -7.48 -7.43 14.41
N ILE A 245 -8.14 -7.26 13.29
CA ILE A 245 -9.48 -6.65 13.18
C ILE A 245 -10.44 -7.66 12.54
N LEU A 246 -11.71 -7.52 12.88
CA LEU A 246 -12.81 -8.23 12.25
C LEU A 246 -13.68 -7.23 11.49
N GLU A 247 -14.02 -7.55 10.25
CA GLU A 247 -14.82 -6.70 9.37
C GLU A 247 -16.01 -7.47 8.82
N GLU A 248 -17.09 -6.77 8.47
CA GLU A 248 -18.12 -7.35 7.64
C GLU A 248 -17.56 -7.78 6.29
N LEU A 249 -18.03 -8.88 5.73
CA LEU A 249 -17.71 -9.26 4.36
C LEU A 249 -18.56 -8.41 3.40
N VAL A 250 -17.89 -7.49 2.69
CA VAL A 250 -18.56 -6.56 1.77
C VAL A 250 -18.95 -7.28 0.49
N PRO A 251 -20.24 -7.31 0.10
CA PRO A 251 -20.64 -7.73 -1.23
C PRO A 251 -20.27 -6.61 -2.23
N PHE A 252 -19.29 -6.86 -3.08
CA PHE A 252 -18.86 -5.91 -4.10
C PHE A 252 -19.01 -6.50 -5.51
N GLU A 253 -19.17 -5.61 -6.49
CA GLU A 253 -19.18 -5.95 -7.91
C GLU A 253 -17.83 -5.73 -8.56
N ARG A 254 -17.06 -4.73 -8.06
CA ARG A 254 -15.73 -4.36 -8.55
C ARG A 254 -14.83 -3.90 -7.42
N GLU A 255 -13.56 -4.19 -7.58
CA GLU A 255 -12.50 -3.53 -6.81
C GLU A 255 -11.94 -2.38 -7.65
N LEU A 256 -11.80 -1.22 -7.04
CA LEU A 256 -11.31 -0.01 -7.69
C LEU A 256 -10.13 0.54 -6.92
N ALA A 257 -9.26 1.28 -7.60
CA ALA A 257 -8.20 2.02 -6.94
C ALA A 257 -8.10 3.45 -7.50
N LEU A 258 -7.75 4.40 -6.64
CA LEU A 258 -7.48 5.76 -7.01
C LEU A 258 -6.13 6.20 -6.43
N ILE A 259 -5.29 6.78 -7.29
CA ILE A 259 -4.01 7.34 -6.89
C ILE A 259 -4.14 8.85 -6.87
N ALA A 260 -3.80 9.44 -5.76
CA ALA A 260 -3.76 10.88 -5.58
C ALA A 260 -2.40 11.32 -5.05
N CYS A 261 -2.01 12.55 -5.35
CA CYS A 261 -0.77 13.14 -4.87
C CYS A 261 -1.04 14.55 -4.38
N ARG A 262 -0.44 14.92 -3.24
CA ARG A 262 -0.47 16.28 -2.69
C ARG A 262 0.96 16.78 -2.52
N ASP A 263 1.21 18.02 -2.94
CA ASP A 263 2.50 18.68 -2.75
C ASP A 263 2.60 19.43 -1.41
N ARG A 264 3.77 20.01 -1.15
CA ARG A 264 4.05 20.80 0.07
C ARG A 264 3.24 22.10 0.16
N LEU A 265 2.65 22.55 -0.94
CA LEU A 265 1.80 23.76 -1.01
C LEU A 265 0.31 23.44 -0.83
N GLY A 266 -0.04 22.15 -0.70
CA GLY A 266 -1.41 21.69 -0.55
C GLY A 266 -2.15 21.47 -1.87
N ASN A 267 -1.49 21.59 -3.03
CA ASN A 267 -2.11 21.27 -4.31
C ASN A 267 -2.30 19.76 -4.43
N VAL A 268 -3.49 19.35 -4.91
CA VAL A 268 -3.85 17.94 -5.07
C VAL A 268 -4.11 17.62 -6.52
N VAL A 269 -3.53 16.52 -6.99
CA VAL A 269 -3.87 15.89 -8.28
C VAL A 269 -4.34 14.46 -8.05
N CYS A 270 -5.30 14.00 -8.87
CA CYS A 270 -5.82 12.65 -8.78
C CYS A 270 -5.79 12.01 -10.17
N PHE A 271 -5.21 10.81 -10.27
CA PHE A 271 -5.40 9.97 -11.43
C PHE A 271 -6.85 9.49 -11.52
N PRO A 272 -7.35 9.16 -12.71
CA PRO A 272 -8.66 8.52 -12.83
C PRO A 272 -8.72 7.20 -12.06
N LEU A 273 -9.93 6.82 -11.60
CA LEU A 273 -10.18 5.50 -11.05
C LEU A 273 -9.82 4.40 -12.05
N VAL A 274 -9.16 3.38 -11.56
CA VAL A 274 -8.87 2.13 -12.27
C VAL A 274 -9.64 0.98 -11.63
N GLU A 275 -9.99 -0.03 -12.43
CA GLU A 275 -10.51 -1.31 -11.93
C GLU A 275 -9.33 -2.25 -11.69
N THR A 276 -9.32 -2.91 -10.55
CA THR A 276 -8.33 -3.93 -10.19
C THR A 276 -9.02 -5.29 -10.11
N HIS A 277 -8.32 -6.31 -10.55
CA HIS A 277 -8.78 -7.70 -10.45
C HIS A 277 -7.76 -8.53 -9.69
N GLN A 278 -8.24 -9.29 -8.73
CA GLN A 278 -7.40 -10.16 -7.92
C GLN A 278 -7.52 -11.61 -8.39
N HIS A 279 -6.39 -12.32 -8.45
CA HIS A 279 -6.33 -13.76 -8.56
C HIS A 279 -5.70 -14.31 -7.28
N GLN A 280 -6.43 -15.13 -6.54
CA GLN A 280 -5.97 -15.67 -5.25
C GLN A 280 -5.43 -14.56 -4.31
N HIS A 281 -6.18 -13.45 -4.20
CA HIS A 281 -5.84 -12.27 -3.40
C HIS A 281 -4.59 -11.48 -3.84
N VAL A 282 -4.00 -11.80 -5.00
CA VAL A 282 -2.90 -11.05 -5.60
C VAL A 282 -3.42 -10.29 -6.81
N CYS A 283 -3.09 -9.00 -6.93
CA CYS A 283 -3.50 -8.22 -8.09
C CYS A 283 -2.99 -8.87 -9.38
N ASP A 284 -3.93 -9.24 -10.23
CA ASP A 284 -3.69 -9.91 -11.52
C ASP A 284 -3.59 -8.89 -12.65
N TRP A 285 -4.63 -8.06 -12.83
CA TRP A 285 -4.64 -7.01 -13.84
C TRP A 285 -5.33 -5.73 -13.35
N VAL A 286 -5.04 -4.64 -14.04
CA VAL A 286 -5.61 -3.32 -13.80
C VAL A 286 -6.10 -2.72 -15.11
N LEU A 287 -7.31 -2.19 -15.13
CA LEU A 287 -7.94 -1.56 -16.28
C LEU A 287 -8.11 -0.05 -16.06
N TYR A 288 -7.60 0.74 -16.96
CA TYR A 288 -7.83 2.19 -17.06
C TYR A 288 -8.63 2.53 -18.33
N PRO A 289 -9.61 3.44 -18.24
CA PRO A 289 -10.28 3.90 -17.02
C PRO A 289 -11.26 2.84 -16.49
N ALA A 290 -11.53 2.88 -15.20
CA ALA A 290 -12.56 2.02 -14.60
C ALA A 290 -13.94 2.27 -15.26
N PRO A 291 -14.72 1.20 -15.55
CA PRO A 291 -16.03 1.31 -16.19
C PRO A 291 -17.14 1.69 -15.19
N VAL A 292 -16.98 2.87 -14.58
CA VAL A 292 -17.91 3.43 -13.59
C VAL A 292 -18.38 4.81 -14.04
N ASP A 293 -19.51 5.26 -13.50
CA ASP A 293 -20.09 6.54 -13.84
C ASP A 293 -19.32 7.76 -13.26
N HIS A 294 -19.76 8.97 -13.65
CA HIS A 294 -19.12 10.20 -13.21
C HIS A 294 -19.28 10.42 -11.70
N ALA A 295 -20.40 10.03 -11.10
CA ALA A 295 -20.65 10.24 -9.67
C ALA A 295 -19.70 9.41 -8.81
N VAL A 296 -19.47 8.15 -9.16
CA VAL A 296 -18.50 7.27 -8.49
C VAL A 296 -17.08 7.84 -8.62
N ARG A 297 -16.71 8.32 -9.83
CA ARG A 297 -15.39 8.94 -10.05
C ARG A 297 -15.19 10.21 -9.22
N ALA A 298 -16.21 11.07 -9.17
CA ALA A 298 -16.16 12.29 -8.38
C ALA A 298 -16.08 12.00 -6.88
N PHE A 299 -16.85 11.03 -6.41
CA PHE A 299 -16.86 10.63 -5.00
C PHE A 299 -15.49 10.06 -4.57
N GLY A 300 -14.89 9.16 -5.35
CA GLY A 300 -13.56 8.62 -5.07
C GLY A 300 -12.49 9.73 -4.97
N ARG A 301 -12.53 10.73 -5.87
CA ARG A 301 -11.63 11.89 -5.78
C ARG A 301 -11.83 12.71 -4.51
N ASN A 302 -13.08 12.92 -4.10
CA ASN A 302 -13.39 13.66 -2.87
C ASN A 302 -12.87 12.92 -1.63
N VAL A 303 -13.03 11.59 -1.57
CA VAL A 303 -12.47 10.75 -0.49
C VAL A 303 -10.95 10.91 -0.41
N ALA A 304 -10.24 10.77 -1.55
CA ALA A 304 -8.79 10.90 -1.58
C ALA A 304 -8.31 12.31 -1.19
N ALA A 305 -8.98 13.36 -1.69
CA ALA A 305 -8.64 14.74 -1.36
C ALA A 305 -8.88 15.04 0.13
N SER A 306 -9.97 14.53 0.71
CA SER A 306 -10.26 14.66 2.15
C SER A 306 -9.17 14.01 3.00
N LEU A 307 -8.74 12.79 2.66
CA LEU A 307 -7.66 12.09 3.35
C LEU A 307 -6.34 12.84 3.27
N LEU A 308 -5.91 13.25 2.08
CA LEU A 308 -4.67 13.99 1.87
C LEU A 308 -4.64 15.31 2.65
N THR A 309 -5.79 16.01 2.69
CA THR A 309 -5.92 17.27 3.41
C THR A 309 -5.95 17.07 4.92
N ALA A 310 -6.73 16.13 5.42
CA ALA A 310 -6.86 15.87 6.86
C ALA A 310 -5.55 15.42 7.50
N LEU A 311 -4.70 14.71 6.74
CA LEU A 311 -3.41 14.21 7.20
C LEU A 311 -2.25 15.18 6.96
N ASP A 312 -2.49 16.33 6.33
CA ASP A 312 -1.42 17.18 5.77
C ASP A 312 -0.36 16.36 5.00
N TYR A 313 -0.84 15.36 4.27
CA TYR A 313 -0.02 14.36 3.60
C TYR A 313 0.72 14.97 2.41
N VAL A 314 2.02 14.70 2.30
CA VAL A 314 2.83 15.10 1.13
C VAL A 314 3.35 13.85 0.42
N GLY A 315 3.00 13.70 -0.84
CA GLY A 315 3.35 12.55 -1.66
C GLY A 315 2.12 11.85 -2.25
N VAL A 316 2.36 10.65 -2.76
CA VAL A 316 1.32 9.78 -3.35
C VAL A 316 0.65 8.95 -2.27
N LEU A 317 -0.67 9.00 -2.24
CA LEU A 317 -1.56 8.13 -1.47
C LEU A 317 -2.43 7.35 -2.45
N THR A 318 -2.52 6.04 -2.25
CA THR A 318 -3.45 5.19 -3.01
C THR A 318 -4.59 4.76 -2.10
N VAL A 319 -5.81 4.87 -2.61
CA VAL A 319 -7.02 4.44 -1.94
C VAL A 319 -7.62 3.29 -2.74
N GLU A 320 -7.73 2.13 -2.11
CA GLU A 320 -8.45 0.98 -2.65
C GLU A 320 -9.90 0.99 -2.19
N PHE A 321 -10.81 0.62 -3.08
CA PHE A 321 -12.24 0.66 -2.83
C PHE A 321 -12.92 -0.64 -3.23
N PHE A 322 -13.94 -1.01 -2.50
CA PHE A 322 -15.02 -1.88 -2.96
C PHE A 322 -16.14 -1.01 -3.53
N TRP A 323 -16.65 -1.38 -4.71
CA TRP A 323 -17.82 -0.77 -5.31
C TRP A 323 -18.90 -1.82 -5.58
N GLY A 324 -20.14 -1.52 -5.14
CA GLY A 324 -21.26 -2.43 -5.27
C GLY A 324 -22.57 -1.78 -4.80
N PRO A 325 -23.58 -2.57 -4.41
CA PRO A 325 -24.91 -2.07 -4.04
C PRO A 325 -24.94 -1.02 -2.93
N ARG A 326 -23.92 -1.01 -2.06
CA ARG A 326 -23.79 -0.03 -0.97
C ARG A 326 -22.96 1.19 -1.36
N GLY A 327 -22.68 1.37 -2.65
CA GLY A 327 -21.82 2.44 -3.15
C GLY A 327 -20.32 2.13 -3.01
N LEU A 328 -19.52 3.19 -2.99
CA LEU A 328 -18.07 3.09 -2.88
C LEU A 328 -17.65 3.07 -1.40
N GLN A 329 -16.91 2.04 -0.99
CA GLN A 329 -16.37 1.90 0.37
C GLN A 329 -14.86 1.74 0.33
N VAL A 330 -14.15 2.43 1.22
CA VAL A 330 -12.68 2.33 1.32
C VAL A 330 -12.30 0.96 1.90
N ASN A 331 -11.54 0.18 1.12
CA ASN A 331 -10.98 -1.09 1.55
C ASN A 331 -9.65 -0.90 2.29
N GLU A 332 -8.70 -0.20 1.66
CA GLU A 332 -7.34 -0.04 2.21
C GLU A 332 -6.71 1.28 1.75
N LEU A 333 -5.80 1.81 2.56
CA LEU A 333 -5.00 2.99 2.25
C LEU A 333 -3.53 2.58 2.15
N ALA A 334 -2.89 2.86 1.02
CA ALA A 334 -1.46 2.65 0.83
C ALA A 334 -0.74 4.01 0.74
N PRO A 335 0.04 4.41 1.76
CA PRO A 335 0.70 5.72 1.81
C PRO A 335 1.98 5.76 0.95
N ARG A 336 1.86 5.40 -0.32
CA ARG A 336 2.97 5.26 -1.27
C ARG A 336 2.46 5.09 -2.70
N THR A 337 3.38 5.04 -3.65
CA THR A 337 3.11 4.52 -5.00
C THR A 337 2.61 3.07 -4.91
N HIS A 338 1.73 2.67 -5.82
CA HIS A 338 1.02 1.41 -5.71
C HIS A 338 1.01 0.63 -7.04
N ASN A 339 0.84 -0.70 -6.94
CA ASN A 339 0.80 -1.58 -8.10
C ASN A 339 -0.31 -1.20 -9.09
N SER A 340 -1.48 -0.78 -8.61
CA SER A 340 -2.58 -0.33 -9.47
C SER A 340 -2.25 0.90 -10.32
N GLY A 341 -1.19 1.63 -9.98
CA GLY A 341 -0.72 2.81 -10.72
C GLY A 341 0.47 2.57 -11.64
N HIS A 342 0.95 1.35 -11.81
CA HIS A 342 2.10 1.09 -12.68
C HIS A 342 1.82 1.49 -14.13
N LEU A 343 0.59 1.25 -14.61
CA LEU A 343 0.15 1.67 -15.94
C LEU A 343 0.30 3.19 -16.20
N THR A 344 0.44 4.01 -15.14
CA THR A 344 0.59 5.45 -15.31
C THR A 344 1.89 5.83 -16.01
N ILE A 345 2.88 4.92 -16.05
CA ILE A 345 4.16 5.13 -16.76
C ILE A 345 3.91 5.36 -18.25
N GLU A 346 3.02 4.57 -18.87
CA GLU A 346 2.70 4.66 -20.29
C GLU A 346 1.42 5.45 -20.58
N ALA A 347 0.44 5.36 -19.68
CA ALA A 347 -0.89 5.89 -19.95
C ALA A 347 -1.02 7.39 -19.70
N PHE A 348 -0.07 8.01 -18.98
CA PHE A 348 -0.12 9.43 -18.62
C PHE A 348 1.21 10.14 -18.90
N ARG A 349 1.16 11.45 -19.10
CA ARG A 349 2.35 12.29 -19.32
C ARG A 349 3.31 12.24 -18.12
N HIS A 350 2.77 12.20 -16.91
CA HIS A 350 3.52 12.08 -15.65
C HIS A 350 2.99 10.91 -14.86
N SER A 351 3.87 9.98 -14.55
CA SER A 351 3.53 8.77 -13.78
C SER A 351 3.32 9.07 -12.30
N GLN A 352 2.74 8.11 -11.56
CA GLN A 352 2.67 8.19 -10.10
C GLN A 352 4.06 8.34 -9.45
N PHE A 353 5.09 7.76 -10.05
CA PHE A 353 6.47 7.83 -9.55
C PHE A 353 7.06 9.22 -9.73
N GLU A 354 6.82 9.85 -10.87
CA GLU A 354 7.17 11.25 -11.06
C GLU A 354 6.42 12.17 -10.11
N GLN A 355 5.11 11.95 -9.89
CA GLN A 355 4.32 12.76 -8.95
C GLN A 355 4.87 12.63 -7.53
N GLN A 356 5.23 11.41 -7.09
CA GLN A 356 5.86 11.20 -5.79
C GLN A 356 7.14 12.03 -5.64
N LEU A 357 8.04 11.94 -6.61
CA LEU A 357 9.31 12.66 -6.56
C LEU A 357 9.12 14.18 -6.66
N ARG A 358 8.17 14.64 -7.48
CA ARG A 358 7.84 16.06 -7.58
C ARG A 358 7.35 16.61 -6.23
N ALA A 359 6.42 15.91 -5.59
CA ALA A 359 5.91 16.29 -4.27
C ALA A 359 7.01 16.33 -3.22
N VAL A 360 7.85 15.26 -3.15
CA VAL A 360 8.92 15.13 -2.17
C VAL A 360 10.05 16.14 -2.43
N ALA A 361 10.42 16.36 -3.70
CA ALA A 361 11.47 17.31 -4.05
C ALA A 361 11.01 18.78 -4.05
N GLY A 362 9.72 19.07 -3.85
CA GLY A 362 9.18 20.42 -3.90
C GLY A 362 9.09 20.98 -5.32
N LEU A 363 9.03 20.11 -6.33
CA LEU A 363 8.74 20.48 -7.70
C LEU A 363 7.22 20.63 -7.90
N PRO A 364 6.75 21.48 -8.82
CA PRO A 364 5.33 21.55 -9.16
C PRO A 364 4.79 20.20 -9.59
N LEU A 365 3.59 19.82 -9.14
CA LEU A 365 2.93 18.60 -9.60
C LEU A 365 2.72 18.65 -11.12
N GLY A 366 2.92 17.53 -11.78
CA GLY A 366 2.65 17.38 -13.20
C GLY A 366 1.15 17.28 -13.50
N LEU A 367 0.74 17.72 -14.66
CA LEU A 367 -0.65 17.56 -15.11
C LEU A 367 -0.99 16.08 -15.32
N ILE A 368 -2.19 15.67 -14.87
CA ILE A 368 -2.72 14.34 -15.15
C ILE A 368 -3.33 14.34 -16.55
N GLU A 369 -2.46 14.29 -17.55
CA GLU A 369 -2.82 14.29 -18.96
C GLU A 369 -2.70 12.87 -19.51
N PRO A 370 -3.81 12.23 -19.94
CA PRO A 370 -3.76 10.89 -20.51
C PRO A 370 -3.10 10.93 -21.90
N LEU A 371 -2.22 9.98 -22.14
CA LEU A 371 -1.59 9.72 -23.44
C LEU A 371 -2.29 8.57 -24.17
N LEU A 372 -3.04 7.74 -23.46
CA LEU A 372 -3.80 6.61 -24.00
C LEU A 372 -5.29 6.78 -23.68
N GLU A 373 -6.16 6.35 -24.58
CA GLU A 373 -7.62 6.29 -24.34
C GLU A 373 -7.99 5.25 -23.27
N GLY A 374 -7.20 4.18 -23.21
CA GLY A 374 -7.30 3.13 -22.21
C GLY A 374 -6.01 2.33 -22.11
N ALA A 375 -5.83 1.61 -21.00
CA ALA A 375 -4.70 0.73 -20.78
C ALA A 375 -5.09 -0.48 -19.94
N LEU A 376 -4.51 -1.63 -20.27
CA LEU A 376 -4.52 -2.84 -19.46
C LEU A 376 -3.12 -3.07 -18.92
N MET A 377 -2.95 -3.10 -17.62
CA MET A 377 -1.73 -3.58 -16.99
C MET A 377 -1.96 -5.00 -16.47
N VAL A 378 -1.03 -5.89 -16.74
CA VAL A 378 -1.07 -7.30 -16.29
C VAL A 378 0.18 -7.57 -15.45
N ASN A 379 -0.01 -8.04 -14.22
CA ASN A 379 1.09 -8.49 -13.39
C ASN A 379 1.61 -9.86 -13.88
N LEU A 380 2.92 -9.98 -13.95
CA LEU A 380 3.61 -11.23 -14.31
C LEU A 380 3.96 -11.96 -13.01
N LEU A 381 3.08 -12.88 -12.63
CA LEU A 381 3.27 -13.69 -11.42
C LEU A 381 4.20 -14.88 -11.74
N GLY A 382 5.11 -15.21 -10.84
CA GLY A 382 6.02 -16.34 -11.02
C GLY A 382 5.26 -17.64 -11.31
N LEU A 383 5.63 -18.32 -12.40
CA LEU A 383 4.95 -19.52 -12.90
C LEU A 383 5.45 -20.82 -12.26
N ARG A 384 6.62 -20.76 -11.64
CA ARG A 384 7.30 -21.92 -11.07
C ARG A 384 8.24 -21.50 -9.95
N ASP A 385 8.58 -22.44 -9.09
CA ASP A 385 9.60 -22.22 -8.06
C ASP A 385 11.01 -22.20 -8.67
N GLY A 386 11.91 -21.47 -8.01
CA GLY A 386 13.30 -21.34 -8.41
C GLY A 386 13.59 -20.06 -9.21
N ASP A 387 14.89 -19.88 -9.50
CA ASP A 387 15.37 -18.73 -10.28
C ASP A 387 15.19 -18.99 -11.78
N SER A 388 14.07 -18.54 -12.32
CA SER A 388 13.86 -18.48 -13.76
C SER A 388 13.75 -17.03 -14.20
N ASP A 389 14.51 -16.65 -15.22
CA ASP A 389 14.42 -15.33 -15.84
C ASP A 389 13.27 -15.22 -16.85
N HIS A 390 12.62 -16.35 -17.17
CA HIS A 390 11.52 -16.44 -18.13
C HIS A 390 11.80 -15.73 -19.46
N ALA A 391 13.04 -15.87 -19.99
CA ALA A 391 13.53 -15.12 -21.13
C ALA A 391 12.68 -15.31 -22.40
N ALA A 392 12.24 -16.53 -22.67
CA ALA A 392 11.41 -16.83 -23.86
C ALA A 392 10.02 -16.22 -23.75
N GLU A 393 9.39 -16.36 -22.59
CA GLU A 393 8.07 -15.78 -22.32
C GLU A 393 8.11 -14.23 -22.37
N ARG A 394 9.15 -13.62 -21.78
CA ARG A 394 9.35 -12.15 -21.84
C ARG A 394 9.53 -11.66 -23.27
N GLN A 395 10.37 -12.33 -24.04
CA GLN A 395 10.58 -12.00 -25.46
C GLN A 395 9.27 -12.10 -26.26
N ALA A 396 8.45 -13.12 -26.00
CA ALA A 396 7.15 -13.26 -26.65
C ALA A 396 6.15 -12.15 -26.24
N LEU A 397 6.14 -11.75 -24.96
CA LEU A 397 5.32 -10.64 -24.48
C LEU A 397 5.71 -9.30 -25.11
N GLU A 398 7.00 -9.05 -25.32
CA GLU A 398 7.51 -7.83 -25.96
C GLU A 398 7.11 -7.72 -27.44
N GLN A 399 6.75 -8.83 -28.10
CA GLN A 399 6.25 -8.85 -29.47
C GLN A 399 4.76 -8.49 -29.58
N LEU A 400 4.02 -8.47 -28.50
CA LEU A 400 2.62 -8.05 -28.52
C LEU A 400 2.53 -6.56 -28.88
N GLU A 401 1.61 -6.21 -29.76
CA GLU A 401 1.46 -4.86 -30.29
C GLU A 401 1.27 -3.82 -29.17
N GLY A 402 2.13 -2.81 -29.14
CA GLY A 402 2.09 -1.73 -28.15
C GLY A 402 2.44 -2.13 -26.72
N ALA A 403 2.88 -3.36 -26.49
CA ALA A 403 3.27 -3.83 -25.16
C ALA A 403 4.49 -3.08 -24.61
N ARG A 404 4.45 -2.81 -23.31
CA ARG A 404 5.58 -2.28 -22.53
C ARG A 404 5.81 -3.19 -21.35
N LEU A 405 6.94 -3.90 -21.36
CA LEU A 405 7.34 -4.85 -20.32
C LEU A 405 8.26 -4.17 -19.31
N HIS A 406 7.92 -4.27 -18.05
CA HIS A 406 8.75 -3.89 -16.91
C HIS A 406 9.13 -5.13 -16.10
N TRP A 407 10.37 -5.55 -16.23
CA TRP A 407 10.91 -6.72 -15.54
C TRP A 407 11.75 -6.29 -14.35
N TYR A 408 11.40 -6.74 -13.14
CA TYR A 408 12.02 -6.25 -11.90
C TYR A 408 13.40 -6.85 -11.61
N GLY A 409 13.75 -7.98 -12.25
CA GLY A 409 15.06 -8.65 -12.06
C GLY A 409 15.27 -9.19 -10.66
N LYS A 410 14.19 -9.55 -9.96
CA LYS A 410 14.26 -10.14 -8.61
C LYS A 410 14.89 -11.51 -8.63
N ARG A 411 15.79 -11.77 -7.68
CA ARG A 411 16.31 -13.11 -7.41
C ARG A 411 15.32 -13.92 -6.58
N GLY A 412 15.34 -15.25 -6.68
CA GLY A 412 14.46 -16.13 -5.93
C GLY A 412 12.98 -15.93 -6.31
N GLY A 413 12.68 -15.86 -7.60
CA GLY A 413 11.33 -15.70 -8.13
C GLY A 413 10.49 -16.95 -7.89
N GLY A 414 9.78 -17.05 -6.73
CA GLY A 414 8.87 -18.14 -6.42
C GLY A 414 7.51 -18.02 -7.08
N LEU A 415 6.77 -19.14 -7.05
CA LEU A 415 5.40 -19.23 -7.54
C LEU A 415 4.53 -18.10 -6.96
N GLY A 416 3.76 -17.42 -7.81
CA GLY A 416 2.84 -16.34 -7.44
C GLY A 416 3.51 -15.00 -7.08
N ARG A 417 4.84 -14.90 -7.00
CA ARG A 417 5.54 -13.64 -6.73
C ARG A 417 5.46 -12.70 -7.94
N LYS A 418 5.17 -11.40 -7.73
CA LYS A 418 5.20 -10.40 -8.80
C LYS A 418 6.64 -10.19 -9.30
N LEU A 419 6.93 -10.65 -10.52
CA LEU A 419 8.27 -10.58 -11.15
C LEU A 419 8.40 -9.40 -12.13
N GLY A 420 7.29 -8.91 -12.63
CA GLY A 420 7.20 -7.80 -13.57
C GLY A 420 5.76 -7.39 -13.81
N HIS A 421 5.56 -6.45 -14.71
CA HIS A 421 4.25 -6.13 -15.27
C HIS A 421 4.36 -5.77 -16.75
N LEU A 422 3.24 -5.91 -17.44
CA LEU A 422 3.10 -5.56 -18.84
C LEU A 422 1.97 -4.55 -18.97
N THR A 423 2.22 -3.40 -19.61
CA THR A 423 1.19 -2.43 -19.98
C THR A 423 0.86 -2.54 -21.46
N LEU A 424 -0.42 -2.60 -21.78
CA LEU A 424 -0.96 -2.70 -23.13
C LEU A 424 -1.93 -1.55 -23.39
N PRO A 425 -1.80 -0.81 -24.49
CA PRO A 425 -2.78 0.21 -24.86
C PRO A 425 -4.11 -0.45 -25.25
N LEU A 426 -5.20 0.19 -24.87
CA LEU A 426 -6.54 -0.14 -25.30
C LEU A 426 -7.09 1.05 -26.10
N ALA A 427 -7.62 0.76 -27.29
CA ALA A 427 -8.39 1.71 -28.05
C ALA A 427 -9.89 1.54 -27.74
N GLY A 428 -10.70 2.49 -28.17
CA GLY A 428 -12.16 2.43 -28.04
C GLY A 428 -12.73 3.57 -27.22
N SER A 429 -13.73 4.21 -27.80
CA SER A 429 -14.37 5.39 -27.23
C SER A 429 -15.41 5.04 -26.16
N SER A 430 -15.96 3.82 -26.20
CA SER A 430 -16.98 3.34 -25.29
C SER A 430 -16.43 2.36 -24.24
N VAL A 431 -17.14 2.23 -23.13
CA VAL A 431 -16.85 1.24 -22.09
C VAL A 431 -16.88 -0.19 -22.66
N GLY A 432 -17.89 -0.49 -23.51
CA GLY A 432 -18.06 -1.83 -24.08
C GLY A 432 -16.91 -2.23 -25.02
N GLU A 433 -16.44 -1.30 -25.85
CA GLU A 433 -15.30 -1.53 -26.75
C GLU A 433 -14.02 -1.80 -25.97
N ARG A 434 -13.75 -1.02 -24.93
CA ARG A 434 -12.57 -1.22 -24.07
C ARG A 434 -12.63 -2.54 -23.31
N GLU A 435 -13.80 -2.93 -22.84
CA GLU A 435 -13.99 -4.20 -22.15
C GLU A 435 -13.77 -5.41 -23.08
N GLU A 436 -14.22 -5.32 -24.33
CA GLU A 436 -13.95 -6.37 -25.34
C GLU A 436 -12.46 -6.44 -25.65
N GLN A 437 -11.81 -5.29 -25.83
CA GLN A 437 -10.36 -5.25 -26.04
C GLN A 437 -9.59 -5.79 -24.84
N ARG A 438 -10.00 -5.44 -23.61
CA ARG A 438 -9.39 -6.00 -22.40
C ARG A 438 -9.43 -7.53 -22.43
N ARG A 439 -10.60 -8.12 -22.73
CA ARG A 439 -10.72 -9.60 -22.80
C ARG A 439 -9.77 -10.19 -23.83
N ARG A 440 -9.74 -9.62 -25.03
CA ARG A 440 -8.85 -10.09 -26.11
C ARG A 440 -7.38 -9.96 -25.73
N ARG A 441 -6.97 -8.77 -25.28
CA ARG A 441 -5.56 -8.51 -24.92
C ARG A 441 -5.12 -9.36 -23.73
N LEU A 442 -5.98 -9.54 -22.75
CA LEU A 442 -5.69 -10.42 -21.62
C LEU A 442 -5.52 -11.88 -22.08
N ALA A 443 -6.36 -12.37 -23.00
CA ALA A 443 -6.22 -13.71 -23.55
C ALA A 443 -4.89 -13.89 -24.33
N GLU A 444 -4.45 -12.88 -25.09
CA GLU A 444 -3.13 -12.89 -25.75
C GLU A 444 -1.99 -13.02 -24.73
N VAL A 445 -2.03 -12.25 -23.63
CA VAL A 445 -1.05 -12.35 -22.55
C VAL A 445 -1.10 -13.73 -21.90
N ARG A 446 -2.29 -14.26 -21.59
CA ARG A 446 -2.45 -15.56 -20.90
C ARG A 446 -2.03 -16.75 -21.74
N ALA A 447 -2.04 -16.64 -23.07
CA ALA A 447 -1.47 -17.66 -23.96
C ALA A 447 0.06 -17.77 -23.83
N ILE A 448 0.74 -16.71 -23.39
CA ILE A 448 2.20 -16.67 -23.20
C ILE A 448 2.56 -16.82 -21.73
N TRP A 449 1.82 -16.13 -20.86
CA TRP A 449 2.02 -16.07 -19.41
C TRP A 449 0.73 -16.46 -18.68
N PRO A 450 0.48 -17.74 -18.47
CA PRO A 450 -0.71 -18.20 -17.74
C PRO A 450 -0.69 -17.74 -16.28
N LEU A 451 -1.84 -17.87 -15.61
CA LEU A 451 -1.87 -17.71 -14.15
C LEU A 451 -1.18 -18.91 -13.49
N PRO A 452 -0.46 -18.69 -12.38
CA PRO A 452 0.09 -19.81 -11.63
C PRO A 452 -1.05 -20.69 -11.13
N GLU A 453 -0.88 -22.01 -11.24
CA GLU A 453 -1.80 -22.98 -10.65
C GLU A 453 -1.72 -22.83 -9.12
N GLY A 454 -2.88 -22.73 -8.47
CA GLY A 454 -2.94 -22.62 -7.00
C GLY A 454 -2.46 -23.92 -6.35
N ASN A 455 -1.73 -23.77 -5.26
CA ASN A 455 -1.45 -24.89 -4.34
C ASN A 455 -2.69 -25.20 -3.50
#